data_5961b853f6a957bc756be3e5b2ce2b8e
#
_entry.id   5961b853f6a957bc756be3e5b2ce2b8e
#
_cell.length_a   1.000
_cell.length_b   1.000
_cell.length_c   1.000
_cell.angle_alpha   90.00
_cell.angle_beta   90.00
_cell.angle_gamma   90.00
#
_symmetry.space_group_name_H-M   'P 1'
#
loop_
_entity.id
_entity.type
_entity.pdbx_description
1 polymer ?
#
loop_
_entity_poly.entity_id
_entity_poly.type
_entity_poly.pdbx_seq_one_letter_code
_entity_poly.pdbx_strand_id
1 'polypeptide(L)'
;MNKNLSLKLAPRSKIDGVIKPPGSKSITNRLLLLSSLCNQSISLTNHLISDDSKYMIKALEDLGVSISSDTKDKITIFGDPKKFNNSADLFLGNAGTAYRPLCALLSILGGNYRLDGVERMHERPIKDLVDSLSSIGADIKYLKNIGFPPVQVSDFKFNGKTDISIKGNISSQFLTSLLMAVPLIGQDFKLNIDGELISKPYIDITIKLLKLFNVNYINHNYSSFEFNCNDNPKLYSLDSGLIDIEPDASSASYFFAAAAISGNIRVEGLSKESIQGDIQFLEVLEKMGADITYNNDSIDVRKANTLVGGQFDCIAIPDAAMTLAAMGLFTSSPLELFNINSWKVKETDRIVAMENELRKFGATVTSTENSLKIIPPANISDNVSVHTYDDHRIAMCFSLACLANKSVEIQDPECVNKTYPNYFNDFLKLLS
;
A
#
# COMPACT_ATOMS: atom_id res chain seq x y z
N MET A 1 -18.62 -11.55 -9.45
CA MET A 1 -18.09 -10.47 -10.30
C MET A 1 -18.13 -10.93 -11.74
N ASN A 2 -18.67 -10.12 -12.64
CA ASN A 2 -18.72 -10.45 -14.09
C ASN A 2 -17.31 -10.35 -14.68
N LYS A 3 -16.59 -11.47 -14.75
CA LYS A 3 -15.21 -11.59 -15.28
C LYS A 3 -15.06 -11.27 -16.79
N ASN A 4 -16.11 -10.77 -17.45
CA ASN A 4 -16.12 -10.48 -18.88
C ASN A 4 -16.14 -8.98 -19.22
N LEU A 5 -15.91 -8.10 -18.23
CA LEU A 5 -15.82 -6.68 -18.49
C LEU A 5 -14.41 -6.34 -18.98
N SER A 6 -14.30 -5.66 -20.10
CA SER A 6 -13.03 -5.09 -20.56
C SER A 6 -13.21 -3.60 -20.89
N LEU A 7 -12.12 -2.84 -20.74
CA LEU A 7 -12.05 -1.43 -21.11
C LEU A 7 -11.07 -1.27 -22.26
N LYS A 8 -11.56 -0.75 -23.40
CA LYS A 8 -10.70 -0.41 -24.53
C LYS A 8 -10.25 1.05 -24.41
N LEU A 9 -8.94 1.25 -24.32
CA LEU A 9 -8.31 2.55 -24.39
C LEU A 9 -7.91 2.82 -25.85
N ALA A 10 -8.46 3.87 -26.43
CA ALA A 10 -8.13 4.29 -27.79
C ALA A 10 -6.70 4.85 -27.83
N PRO A 11 -6.01 4.79 -29.00
CA PRO A 11 -4.72 5.42 -29.20
C PRO A 11 -4.71 6.89 -28.79
N ARG A 12 -3.68 7.31 -28.07
CA ARG A 12 -3.46 8.68 -27.62
C ARG A 12 -1.98 9.03 -27.74
N SER A 13 -1.70 10.31 -27.96
CA SER A 13 -0.33 10.80 -28.08
C SER A 13 -0.01 11.92 -27.10
N LYS A 14 -1.01 12.36 -26.32
CA LYS A 14 -0.86 13.46 -25.39
C LYS A 14 -1.72 13.30 -24.15
N ILE A 15 -1.20 13.77 -23.01
CA ILE A 15 -1.92 13.86 -21.74
C ILE A 15 -1.54 15.15 -21.02
N ASP A 16 -2.51 15.98 -20.67
CA ASP A 16 -2.27 17.25 -20.01
C ASP A 16 -3.35 17.55 -18.97
N GLY A 17 -2.99 18.26 -17.91
CA GLY A 17 -3.95 18.80 -16.98
C GLY A 17 -3.51 18.79 -15.52
N VAL A 18 -4.51 18.86 -14.64
CA VAL A 18 -4.33 18.90 -13.18
C VAL A 18 -5.13 17.74 -12.58
N ILE A 19 -4.51 17.03 -11.63
CA ILE A 19 -5.15 15.92 -10.91
C ILE A 19 -4.81 15.98 -9.42
N LYS A 20 -5.78 15.66 -8.58
CA LYS A 20 -5.57 15.32 -7.17
C LYS A 20 -5.95 13.85 -7.00
N PRO A 21 -4.98 12.94 -6.84
CA PRO A 21 -5.26 11.54 -6.55
C PRO A 21 -6.03 11.39 -5.23
N PRO A 22 -6.75 10.28 -5.02
CA PRO A 22 -7.41 10.02 -3.74
C PRO A 22 -6.37 9.89 -2.62
N GLY A 23 -6.85 10.03 -1.38
CA GLY A 23 -6.01 9.88 -0.20
C GLY A 23 -5.27 8.54 -0.14
N SER A 24 -4.11 8.55 0.49
CA SER A 24 -3.25 7.36 0.58
C SER A 24 -3.94 6.19 1.28
N LYS A 25 -4.00 5.03 0.61
CA LYS A 25 -4.52 3.79 1.18
C LYS A 25 -3.75 3.39 2.45
N SER A 26 -2.44 3.45 2.37
CA SER A 26 -1.55 3.04 3.47
C SER A 26 -1.71 3.92 4.70
N ILE A 27 -1.95 5.20 4.52
CA ILE A 27 -2.23 6.15 5.60
C ILE A 27 -3.66 5.97 6.10
N THR A 28 -4.66 5.91 5.20
CA THR A 28 -6.07 5.74 5.57
C THR A 28 -6.29 4.54 6.48
N ASN A 29 -5.83 3.34 6.11
CA ASN A 29 -6.07 2.14 6.91
C ASN A 29 -5.37 2.20 8.29
N ARG A 30 -4.17 2.80 8.36
CA ARG A 30 -3.49 3.02 9.64
C ARG A 30 -4.23 4.01 10.52
N LEU A 31 -4.68 5.12 9.95
CA LEU A 31 -5.41 6.14 10.69
C LEU A 31 -6.78 5.65 11.17
N LEU A 32 -7.52 4.89 10.37
CA LEU A 32 -8.75 4.25 10.80
C LEU A 32 -8.51 3.39 12.05
N LEU A 33 -7.47 2.55 12.03
CA LEU A 33 -7.12 1.70 13.15
C LEU A 33 -6.66 2.53 14.36
N LEU A 34 -5.68 3.42 14.20
CA LEU A 34 -5.15 4.24 15.30
C LEU A 34 -6.23 5.12 15.92
N SER A 35 -7.11 5.70 15.12
CA SER A 35 -8.24 6.51 15.61
C SER A 35 -9.23 5.68 16.43
N SER A 36 -9.45 4.41 16.07
CA SER A 36 -10.31 3.51 16.85
C SER A 36 -9.76 3.15 18.24
N LEU A 37 -8.44 3.35 18.43
CA LEU A 37 -7.75 3.09 19.69
C LEU A 37 -7.67 4.30 20.63
N CYS A 38 -8.24 5.44 20.21
CA CYS A 38 -8.31 6.65 21.01
C CYS A 38 -9.65 6.74 21.76
N ASN A 39 -9.63 7.26 22.98
CA ASN A 39 -10.87 7.57 23.71
C ASN A 39 -11.33 9.00 23.38
N GLN A 40 -11.46 9.31 22.11
CA GLN A 40 -11.89 10.62 21.60
C GLN A 40 -12.42 10.50 20.17
N SER A 41 -13.11 11.54 19.71
CA SER A 41 -13.57 11.67 18.34
C SER A 41 -12.45 12.18 17.43
N ILE A 42 -12.14 11.45 16.35
CA ILE A 42 -11.13 11.85 15.35
C ILE A 42 -11.77 11.91 13.98
N SER A 43 -11.60 13.03 13.31
CA SER A 43 -12.05 13.26 11.94
C SER A 43 -10.87 13.08 10.96
N LEU A 44 -11.13 12.37 9.87
CA LEU A 44 -10.19 12.18 8.76
C LEU A 44 -10.79 12.82 7.51
N THR A 45 -10.06 13.73 6.86
CA THR A 45 -10.42 14.30 5.55
C THR A 45 -9.57 13.68 4.46
N ASN A 46 -10.04 13.72 3.21
CA ASN A 46 -9.39 13.10 2.06
C ASN A 46 -9.06 11.60 2.26
N HIS A 47 -9.86 10.91 3.07
CA HIS A 47 -9.67 9.47 3.27
C HIS A 47 -9.98 8.68 2.01
N LEU A 48 -9.27 7.60 1.77
CA LEU A 48 -9.53 6.76 0.62
C LEU A 48 -10.85 6.00 0.78
N ILE A 49 -11.71 6.09 -0.24
CA ILE A 49 -12.92 5.25 -0.39
C ILE A 49 -12.62 4.18 -1.44
N SER A 50 -12.22 3.01 -1.00
CA SER A 50 -11.85 1.86 -1.84
C SER A 50 -12.29 0.56 -1.18
N ASP A 51 -12.12 -0.57 -1.85
CA ASP A 51 -12.48 -1.85 -1.25
C ASP A 51 -11.65 -2.15 0.00
N ASP A 52 -10.34 -1.88 -0.01
CA ASP A 52 -9.47 -2.10 1.15
C ASP A 52 -9.88 -1.25 2.38
N SER A 53 -10.26 0.02 2.18
CA SER A 53 -10.72 0.88 3.28
C SER A 53 -12.13 0.52 3.75
N LYS A 54 -13.02 0.08 2.86
CA LYS A 54 -14.35 -0.41 3.23
C LYS A 54 -14.29 -1.64 4.12
N TYR A 55 -13.36 -2.58 3.82
CA TYR A 55 -13.14 -3.74 4.69
C TYR A 55 -12.64 -3.34 6.09
N MET A 56 -11.74 -2.36 6.18
CA MET A 56 -11.27 -1.85 7.47
C MET A 56 -12.41 -1.17 8.24
N ILE A 57 -13.17 -0.28 7.61
CA ILE A 57 -14.32 0.42 8.21
C ILE A 57 -15.33 -0.60 8.73
N LYS A 58 -15.74 -1.55 7.87
CA LYS A 58 -16.70 -2.59 8.25
C LYS A 58 -16.22 -3.44 9.44
N ALA A 59 -14.95 -3.83 9.44
CA ALA A 59 -14.38 -4.58 10.55
C ALA A 59 -14.40 -3.79 11.88
N LEU A 60 -14.09 -2.49 11.83
CA LEU A 60 -14.16 -1.62 13.00
C LEU A 60 -15.60 -1.43 13.49
N GLU A 61 -16.57 -1.29 12.58
CA GLU A 61 -18.00 -1.26 12.94
C GLU A 61 -18.47 -2.57 13.58
N ASP A 62 -18.06 -3.73 13.04
CA ASP A 62 -18.35 -5.05 13.59
C ASP A 62 -17.72 -5.23 15.00
N LEU A 63 -16.60 -4.56 15.26
CA LEU A 63 -15.99 -4.47 16.58
C LEU A 63 -16.67 -3.45 17.50
N GLY A 64 -17.73 -2.76 17.05
CA GLY A 64 -18.50 -1.81 17.86
C GLY A 64 -17.98 -0.36 17.82
N VAL A 65 -17.03 -0.05 16.94
CA VAL A 65 -16.56 1.32 16.73
C VAL A 65 -17.64 2.11 16.01
N SER A 66 -18.04 3.26 16.55
CA SER A 66 -18.96 4.16 15.88
C SER A 66 -18.23 5.01 14.84
N ILE A 67 -18.66 4.93 13.60
CA ILE A 67 -18.06 5.66 12.48
C ILE A 67 -19.18 6.42 11.77
N SER A 68 -19.01 7.76 11.61
CA SER A 68 -19.94 8.60 10.85
C SER A 68 -19.27 9.16 9.61
N SER A 69 -20.01 9.19 8.51
CA SER A 69 -19.61 9.88 7.28
C SER A 69 -20.37 11.21 7.21
N ASP A 70 -19.72 12.30 7.61
CA ASP A 70 -20.35 13.63 7.65
C ASP A 70 -20.52 14.20 6.23
N THR A 71 -19.54 13.93 5.35
CA THR A 71 -19.55 14.28 3.94
C THR A 71 -18.81 13.20 3.15
N LYS A 72 -18.87 13.27 1.81
CA LYS A 72 -18.14 12.34 0.95
C LYS A 72 -16.63 12.30 1.24
N ASP A 73 -16.07 13.41 1.71
CA ASP A 73 -14.63 13.58 1.90
C ASP A 73 -14.20 13.57 3.39
N LYS A 74 -15.16 13.39 4.32
CA LYS A 74 -14.86 13.41 5.76
C LYS A 74 -15.55 12.24 6.48
N ILE A 75 -14.77 11.52 7.27
CA ILE A 75 -15.22 10.46 8.16
C ILE A 75 -14.79 10.79 9.58
N THR A 76 -15.68 10.53 10.55
CA THR A 76 -15.38 10.72 11.98
C THR A 76 -15.48 9.39 12.72
N ILE A 77 -14.42 9.04 13.43
CA ILE A 77 -14.28 7.81 14.20
C ILE A 77 -14.40 8.13 15.69
N PHE A 78 -15.29 7.43 16.38
CA PHE A 78 -15.48 7.52 17.84
C PHE A 78 -14.89 6.25 18.46
N GLY A 79 -13.59 6.27 18.70
CA GLY A 79 -12.86 5.12 19.22
C GLY A 79 -13.00 4.99 20.73
N ASP A 80 -12.96 3.78 21.20
CA ASP A 80 -12.73 3.37 22.61
C ASP A 80 -12.47 1.87 22.62
N PRO A 81 -11.21 1.41 22.66
CA PRO A 81 -10.91 -0.02 22.60
C PRO A 81 -11.48 -0.81 23.77
N LYS A 82 -11.84 -0.16 24.88
CA LYS A 82 -12.52 -0.81 26.03
C LYS A 82 -13.96 -1.20 25.73
N LYS A 83 -14.54 -0.63 24.68
CA LYS A 83 -15.92 -0.90 24.24
C LYS A 83 -15.99 -1.81 23.02
N PHE A 84 -14.86 -2.33 22.57
CA PHE A 84 -14.87 -3.29 21.45
C PHE A 84 -15.68 -4.52 21.83
N ASN A 85 -16.47 -5.02 20.88
CA ASN A 85 -17.15 -6.28 21.02
C ASN A 85 -16.14 -7.40 21.26
N ASN A 86 -16.35 -8.23 22.25
CA ASN A 86 -15.45 -9.33 22.60
C ASN A 86 -15.50 -10.51 21.60
N SER A 87 -16.34 -10.46 20.60
CA SER A 87 -16.47 -11.49 19.57
C SER A 87 -16.95 -10.87 18.26
N ALA A 88 -16.32 -11.26 17.14
CA ALA A 88 -16.74 -10.88 15.80
C ALA A 88 -16.18 -11.84 14.75
N ASP A 89 -16.93 -11.98 13.62
CA ASP A 89 -16.47 -12.60 12.39
C ASP A 89 -16.11 -11.51 11.39
N LEU A 90 -14.82 -11.36 11.10
CA LEU A 90 -14.29 -10.27 10.30
C LEU A 90 -13.87 -10.79 8.91
N PHE A 91 -14.58 -10.38 7.87
CA PHE A 91 -14.22 -10.66 6.49
C PHE A 91 -13.46 -9.47 5.90
N LEU A 92 -12.18 -9.67 5.55
CA LEU A 92 -11.23 -8.61 5.21
C LEU A 92 -10.80 -8.65 3.73
N GLY A 93 -11.50 -9.44 2.89
CA GLY A 93 -11.23 -9.53 1.46
C GLY A 93 -9.76 -9.88 1.16
N ASN A 94 -9.12 -9.12 0.26
CA ASN A 94 -7.68 -9.20 0.00
C ASN A 94 -6.91 -8.00 0.61
N ALA A 95 -7.47 -7.35 1.65
CA ALA A 95 -6.93 -6.13 2.26
C ALA A 95 -5.82 -6.46 3.30
N GLY A 96 -4.59 -6.67 2.85
CA GLY A 96 -3.47 -7.00 3.74
C GLY A 96 -3.16 -5.91 4.78
N THR A 97 -3.44 -4.65 4.45
CA THR A 97 -3.28 -3.49 5.34
C THR A 97 -4.37 -3.39 6.42
N ALA A 98 -5.43 -4.18 6.32
CA ALA A 98 -6.44 -4.36 7.36
C ALA A 98 -6.19 -5.66 8.14
N TYR A 99 -5.98 -6.78 7.42
CA TYR A 99 -5.91 -8.12 8.01
C TYR A 99 -4.81 -8.23 9.08
N ARG A 100 -3.57 -7.86 8.73
CA ARG A 100 -2.43 -8.04 9.64
C ARG A 100 -2.49 -7.14 10.85
N PRO A 101 -2.78 -5.82 10.72
CA PRO A 101 -2.92 -4.95 11.88
C PRO A 101 -4.07 -5.35 12.81
N LEU A 102 -5.25 -5.72 12.26
CA LEU A 102 -6.36 -6.20 13.08
C LEU A 102 -6.02 -7.52 13.78
N CYS A 103 -5.34 -8.45 13.09
CA CYS A 103 -4.88 -9.69 13.72
C CYS A 103 -3.97 -9.40 14.92
N ALA A 104 -2.98 -8.52 14.79
CA ALA A 104 -2.09 -8.15 15.88
C ALA A 104 -2.84 -7.44 17.03
N LEU A 105 -3.66 -6.46 16.68
CA LEU A 105 -4.43 -5.70 17.66
C LEU A 105 -5.35 -6.60 18.49
N LEU A 106 -6.19 -7.40 17.83
CA LEU A 106 -7.17 -8.25 18.48
C LEU A 106 -6.51 -9.35 19.31
N SER A 107 -5.32 -9.82 18.86
CA SER A 107 -4.52 -10.79 19.64
C SER A 107 -3.99 -10.21 20.94
N ILE A 108 -3.82 -8.89 21.06
CA ILE A 108 -3.37 -8.22 22.29
C ILE A 108 -4.56 -7.78 23.15
N LEU A 109 -5.65 -7.34 22.53
CA LEU A 109 -6.86 -6.97 23.26
C LEU A 109 -7.56 -8.17 23.89
N GLY A 110 -7.40 -9.36 23.29
CA GLY A 110 -8.10 -10.59 23.68
C GLY A 110 -9.57 -10.58 23.25
N GLY A 111 -10.17 -11.75 23.22
CA GLY A 111 -11.57 -11.95 22.82
C GLY A 111 -11.73 -13.21 21.98
N ASN A 112 -12.74 -13.25 21.12
CA ASN A 112 -13.03 -14.41 20.26
C ASN A 112 -13.31 -13.93 18.82
N TYR A 113 -12.28 -13.84 17.99
CA TYR A 113 -12.38 -13.23 16.68
C TYR A 113 -11.96 -14.20 15.59
N ARG A 114 -12.84 -14.39 14.60
CA ARG A 114 -12.47 -15.05 13.35
C ARG A 114 -12.10 -14.01 12.31
N LEU A 115 -10.90 -14.12 11.74
CA LEU A 115 -10.45 -13.28 10.64
C LEU A 115 -10.35 -14.13 9.37
N ASP A 116 -11.09 -13.72 8.34
CA ASP A 116 -11.17 -14.41 7.05
C ASP A 116 -10.98 -13.45 5.87
N GLY A 117 -10.89 -13.97 4.64
CA GLY A 117 -10.76 -13.21 3.42
C GLY A 117 -11.06 -14.06 2.20
N VAL A 118 -10.77 -13.52 1.00
CA VAL A 118 -10.90 -14.26 -0.25
C VAL A 118 -9.79 -15.33 -0.40
N GLU A 119 -9.91 -16.23 -1.36
CA GLU A 119 -8.93 -17.31 -1.60
C GLU A 119 -7.50 -16.79 -1.68
N ARG A 120 -7.25 -15.69 -2.38
CA ARG A 120 -5.91 -15.10 -2.46
C ARG A 120 -5.36 -14.68 -1.10
N MET A 121 -6.20 -14.23 -0.15
CA MET A 121 -5.75 -13.94 1.22
C MET A 121 -5.27 -15.22 1.92
N HIS A 122 -5.86 -16.38 1.63
CA HIS A 122 -5.45 -17.68 2.18
C HIS A 122 -4.09 -18.17 1.64
N GLU A 123 -3.54 -17.53 0.63
CA GLU A 123 -2.20 -17.83 0.07
C GLU A 123 -1.13 -16.84 0.55
N ARG A 124 -1.54 -15.74 1.18
CA ARG A 124 -0.62 -14.70 1.66
C ARG A 124 -0.14 -15.02 3.07
N PRO A 125 1.19 -15.12 3.31
CA PRO A 125 1.72 -15.59 4.59
C PRO A 125 1.35 -14.67 5.77
N ILE A 126 1.19 -15.29 6.96
CA ILE A 126 0.97 -14.59 8.24
C ILE A 126 1.77 -15.26 9.39
N LYS A 127 2.50 -16.35 9.11
CA LYS A 127 3.13 -17.18 10.12
C LYS A 127 4.06 -16.39 11.05
N ASP A 128 4.96 -15.58 10.50
CA ASP A 128 5.94 -14.86 11.31
C ASP A 128 5.28 -13.89 12.29
N LEU A 129 4.18 -13.23 11.88
CA LEU A 129 3.38 -12.38 12.78
C LEU A 129 2.73 -13.20 13.88
N VAL A 130 2.11 -14.34 13.52
CA VAL A 130 1.44 -15.23 14.49
C VAL A 130 2.45 -15.81 15.49
N ASP A 131 3.62 -16.27 15.01
CA ASP A 131 4.67 -16.81 15.88
C ASP A 131 5.17 -15.75 16.87
N SER A 132 5.37 -14.50 16.44
CA SER A 132 5.78 -13.39 17.29
C SER A 132 4.74 -13.09 18.37
N LEU A 133 3.45 -12.99 18.00
CA LEU A 133 2.34 -12.75 18.91
C LEU A 133 2.15 -13.92 19.91
N SER A 134 2.21 -15.15 19.41
CA SER A 134 2.09 -16.34 20.26
C SER A 134 3.24 -16.43 21.26
N SER A 135 4.43 -15.96 20.92
CA SER A 135 5.59 -15.96 21.83
C SER A 135 5.41 -15.09 23.07
N ILE A 136 4.44 -14.15 23.05
CA ILE A 136 4.10 -13.26 24.18
C ILE A 136 2.77 -13.61 24.86
N GLY A 137 2.13 -14.70 24.43
CA GLY A 137 0.94 -15.24 25.06
C GLY A 137 -0.39 -15.07 24.30
N ALA A 138 -0.34 -14.69 23.02
CA ALA A 138 -1.53 -14.69 22.16
C ALA A 138 -1.92 -16.13 21.78
N ASP A 139 -3.22 -16.46 21.85
CA ASP A 139 -3.80 -17.72 21.39
C ASP A 139 -4.40 -17.51 19.99
N ILE A 140 -3.68 -17.96 18.97
CA ILE A 140 -4.07 -17.83 17.55
C ILE A 140 -4.05 -19.21 16.91
N LYS A 141 -5.17 -19.62 16.31
CA LYS A 141 -5.30 -20.91 15.63
C LYS A 141 -5.53 -20.72 14.13
N TYR A 142 -4.80 -21.45 13.32
CA TYR A 142 -5.07 -21.52 11.88
C TYR A 142 -6.31 -22.41 11.65
N LEU A 143 -7.26 -21.90 10.85
CA LEU A 143 -8.50 -22.62 10.56
C LEU A 143 -8.41 -23.52 9.32
N LYS A 144 -7.40 -23.29 8.48
CA LYS A 144 -7.09 -24.08 7.28
C LYS A 144 -5.59 -24.45 7.28
N ASN A 145 -4.82 -23.83 6.41
CA ASN A 145 -3.39 -24.13 6.24
C ASN A 145 -2.54 -23.41 7.31
N ILE A 146 -1.61 -24.12 7.93
CA ILE A 146 -0.67 -23.54 8.89
C ILE A 146 0.18 -22.47 8.20
N GLY A 147 0.25 -21.29 8.80
CA GLY A 147 1.01 -20.16 8.29
C GLY A 147 0.20 -19.19 7.45
N PHE A 148 -1.07 -19.49 7.18
CA PHE A 148 -1.93 -18.71 6.31
C PHE A 148 -3.32 -18.43 6.92
N PRO A 149 -3.99 -17.34 6.55
CA PRO A 149 -5.40 -17.14 6.83
C PRO A 149 -6.27 -18.32 6.33
N PRO A 150 -7.51 -18.50 6.89
CA PRO A 150 -8.08 -17.73 7.98
C PRO A 150 -7.56 -18.17 9.35
N VAL A 151 -7.68 -17.26 10.34
CA VAL A 151 -7.27 -17.54 11.71
C VAL A 151 -8.40 -17.26 12.71
N GLN A 152 -8.36 -17.99 13.83
CA GLN A 152 -9.12 -17.72 15.03
C GLN A 152 -8.21 -17.11 16.08
N VAL A 153 -8.55 -15.93 16.58
CA VAL A 153 -7.89 -15.27 17.71
C VAL A 153 -8.74 -15.48 18.94
N SER A 154 -8.11 -15.89 20.03
CA SER A 154 -8.75 -16.12 21.33
C SER A 154 -8.20 -15.17 22.40
N ASP A 155 -8.35 -15.52 23.68
CA ASP A 155 -7.89 -14.70 24.80
C ASP A 155 -6.39 -14.47 24.77
N PHE A 156 -5.98 -13.27 25.21
CA PHE A 156 -4.59 -12.92 25.42
C PHE A 156 -4.18 -13.13 26.87
N LYS A 157 -3.11 -13.88 27.10
CA LYS A 157 -2.52 -14.07 28.42
C LYS A 157 -1.05 -13.71 28.37
N PHE A 158 -0.74 -12.45 28.67
CA PHE A 158 0.63 -11.98 28.65
C PHE A 158 1.51 -12.85 29.57
N ASN A 159 2.55 -13.43 28.98
CA ASN A 159 3.43 -14.39 29.68
C ASN A 159 4.67 -13.74 30.30
N GLY A 160 4.78 -12.41 30.28
CA GLY A 160 5.91 -11.64 30.82
C GLY A 160 7.09 -11.45 29.86
N LYS A 161 7.02 -11.99 28.66
CA LYS A 161 8.09 -11.81 27.66
C LYS A 161 7.94 -10.46 26.95
N THR A 162 8.92 -9.58 27.12
CA THR A 162 8.94 -8.20 26.61
C THR A 162 9.92 -7.99 25.44
N ASP A 163 10.58 -9.04 24.99
CA ASP A 163 11.53 -9.03 23.87
C ASP A 163 11.07 -10.03 22.83
N ILE A 164 10.71 -9.54 21.64
CA ILE A 164 10.26 -10.37 20.51
C ILE A 164 10.99 -10.02 19.24
N SER A 165 11.08 -10.99 18.34
CA SER A 165 11.69 -10.83 17.02
C SER A 165 10.69 -11.01 15.92
N ILE A 166 10.94 -10.30 14.80
CA ILE A 166 10.19 -10.45 13.55
C ILE A 166 11.14 -10.42 12.36
N LYS A 167 10.92 -11.29 11.38
CA LYS A 167 11.71 -11.28 10.15
C LYS A 167 11.47 -10.02 9.33
N GLY A 168 12.53 -9.30 9.00
CA GLY A 168 12.49 -8.06 8.23
C GLY A 168 12.31 -8.27 6.73
N ASN A 169 12.66 -9.43 6.20
CA ASN A 169 12.80 -9.70 4.77
C ASN A 169 11.56 -10.33 4.10
N ILE A 170 10.43 -10.47 4.82
CA ILE A 170 9.21 -11.09 4.28
C ILE A 170 8.15 -10.03 3.96
N SER A 171 7.76 -9.24 4.96
CA SER A 171 6.73 -8.20 4.79
C SER A 171 6.83 -7.13 5.87
N SER A 172 6.95 -5.87 5.46
CA SER A 172 6.85 -4.72 6.38
C SER A 172 5.50 -4.62 7.10
N GLN A 173 4.45 -5.29 6.59
CA GLN A 173 3.14 -5.30 7.23
C GLN A 173 3.17 -6.00 8.61
N PHE A 174 4.05 -6.98 8.81
CA PHE A 174 4.17 -7.67 10.09
C PHE A 174 4.73 -6.73 11.16
N LEU A 175 5.85 -6.08 10.86
CA LEU A 175 6.43 -5.08 11.77
C LEU A 175 5.46 -3.92 12.01
N THR A 176 4.84 -3.38 10.95
CA THR A 176 3.79 -2.35 11.06
C THR A 176 2.70 -2.76 12.05
N SER A 177 2.23 -4.00 11.98
CA SER A 177 1.16 -4.51 12.84
C SER A 177 1.59 -4.58 14.32
N LEU A 178 2.81 -5.07 14.58
CA LEU A 178 3.37 -5.11 15.92
C LEU A 178 3.61 -3.71 16.49
N LEU A 179 4.16 -2.79 15.69
CA LEU A 179 4.39 -1.39 16.11
C LEU A 179 3.09 -0.69 16.54
N MET A 180 1.98 -0.97 15.87
CA MET A 180 0.67 -0.38 16.20
C MET A 180 -0.06 -1.10 17.35
N ALA A 181 0.32 -2.30 17.73
CA ALA A 181 -0.42 -3.08 18.71
C ALA A 181 0.33 -3.25 20.05
N VAL A 182 1.64 -3.52 20.00
CA VAL A 182 2.47 -3.82 21.18
C VAL A 182 2.44 -2.74 22.27
N PRO A 183 2.44 -1.42 21.95
CA PRO A 183 2.38 -0.38 23.00
C PRO A 183 1.15 -0.49 23.91
N LEU A 184 0.05 -1.09 23.43
CA LEU A 184 -1.18 -1.29 24.22
C LEU A 184 -1.03 -2.32 25.36
N ILE A 185 0.02 -3.15 25.35
CA ILE A 185 0.32 -4.08 26.46
C ILE A 185 0.66 -3.30 27.73
N GLY A 186 1.20 -2.08 27.60
CA GLY A 186 1.52 -1.23 28.73
C GLY A 186 2.71 -1.75 29.55
N GLN A 187 3.68 -2.35 28.88
CA GLN A 187 4.96 -2.79 29.41
C GLN A 187 6.09 -2.20 28.60
N ASP A 188 7.28 -2.13 29.18
CA ASP A 188 8.49 -1.88 28.38
C ASP A 188 8.65 -3.02 27.39
N PHE A 189 8.89 -2.70 26.14
CA PHE A 189 8.89 -3.70 25.08
C PHE A 189 9.98 -3.43 24.04
N LYS A 190 10.64 -4.50 23.58
CA LYS A 190 11.62 -4.45 22.51
C LYS A 190 11.19 -5.34 21.33
N LEU A 191 11.10 -4.75 20.15
CA LEU A 191 10.88 -5.44 18.88
C LEU A 191 12.20 -5.52 18.13
N ASN A 192 12.77 -6.71 17.96
CA ASN A 192 13.97 -6.94 17.17
C ASN A 192 13.60 -7.31 15.74
N ILE A 193 14.39 -6.88 14.79
CA ILE A 193 14.24 -7.19 13.38
C ILE A 193 15.34 -8.17 12.97
N ASP A 194 14.95 -9.40 12.63
CA ASP A 194 15.86 -10.42 12.17
C ASP A 194 16.13 -10.26 10.67
N GLY A 195 17.37 -10.05 10.31
CA GLY A 195 17.80 -9.83 8.94
C GLY A 195 17.58 -8.40 8.45
N GLU A 196 17.65 -8.20 7.14
CA GLU A 196 17.45 -6.89 6.52
C GLU A 196 15.97 -6.53 6.43
N LEU A 197 15.62 -5.30 6.85
CA LEU A 197 14.25 -4.80 6.73
C LEU A 197 13.99 -4.28 5.32
N ILE A 198 13.06 -4.94 4.62
CA ILE A 198 12.56 -4.50 3.31
C ILE A 198 11.42 -3.49 3.45
N SER A 199 11.21 -2.68 2.42
CA SER A 199 10.10 -1.72 2.35
C SER A 199 10.05 -0.78 3.56
N LYS A 200 11.22 -0.29 4.02
CA LYS A 200 11.36 0.68 5.13
C LYS A 200 10.41 1.87 5.06
N PRO A 201 10.11 2.46 3.88
CA PRO A 201 9.19 3.60 3.81
C PRO A 201 7.80 3.34 4.39
N TYR A 202 7.29 2.10 4.35
CA TYR A 202 6.02 1.79 5.02
C TYR A 202 6.13 1.74 6.54
N ILE A 203 7.31 1.43 7.07
CA ILE A 203 7.59 1.55 8.51
C ILE A 203 7.69 3.03 8.88
N ASP A 204 8.31 3.87 8.03
CA ASP A 204 8.40 5.31 8.26
C ASP A 204 7.02 5.97 8.33
N ILE A 205 6.08 5.60 7.45
CA ILE A 205 4.68 6.02 7.58
C ILE A 205 4.13 5.62 8.96
N THR A 206 4.33 4.37 9.37
CA THR A 206 3.79 3.86 10.64
C THR A 206 4.34 4.61 11.83
N ILE A 207 5.66 4.78 11.92
CA ILE A 207 6.29 5.43 13.07
C ILE A 207 6.01 6.94 13.12
N LYS A 208 5.86 7.62 11.96
CA LYS A 208 5.42 9.02 11.90
C LYS A 208 3.97 9.15 12.41
N LEU A 209 3.08 8.24 12.01
CA LEU A 209 1.70 8.24 12.51
C LEU A 209 1.63 7.89 13.99
N LEU A 210 2.39 6.92 14.49
CA LEU A 210 2.46 6.61 15.92
C LEU A 210 2.89 7.84 16.73
N LYS A 211 3.89 8.57 16.27
CA LYS A 211 4.31 9.82 16.91
C LYS A 211 3.20 10.87 16.94
N LEU A 212 2.41 10.98 15.85
CA LEU A 212 1.24 11.86 15.79
C LEU A 212 0.18 11.48 16.85
N PHE A 213 0.07 10.17 17.16
CA PHE A 213 -0.83 9.64 18.19
C PHE A 213 -0.17 9.55 19.59
N ASN A 214 0.87 10.35 19.83
CA ASN A 214 1.59 10.44 21.10
C ASN A 214 2.19 9.11 21.58
N VAL A 215 2.54 8.22 20.66
CA VAL A 215 3.27 6.98 20.95
C VAL A 215 4.76 7.22 20.77
N ASN A 216 5.50 7.15 21.86
CA ASN A 216 6.94 7.33 21.88
C ASN A 216 7.68 6.01 21.67
N TYR A 217 8.74 6.04 20.91
CA TYR A 217 9.59 4.89 20.62
C TYR A 217 11.04 5.31 20.41
N ILE A 218 11.95 4.37 20.60
CA ILE A 218 13.36 4.51 20.22
C ILE A 218 13.59 3.58 19.01
N ASN A 219 14.05 4.15 17.91
CA ASN A 219 14.41 3.40 16.70
C ASN A 219 15.94 3.23 16.62
N HIS A 220 16.42 2.02 16.79
CA HIS A 220 17.82 1.66 16.67
C HIS A 220 18.21 1.34 15.22
N ASN A 221 18.06 2.32 14.34
CA ASN A 221 18.39 2.21 12.90
C ASN A 221 17.73 0.99 12.22
N TYR A 222 16.45 0.79 12.51
CA TYR A 222 15.62 -0.34 12.01
C TYR A 222 16.11 -1.74 12.38
N SER A 223 17.09 -1.88 13.29
CA SER A 223 17.46 -3.17 13.85
C SER A 223 16.58 -3.57 15.03
N SER A 224 16.06 -2.59 15.77
CA SER A 224 15.04 -2.79 16.80
C SER A 224 14.28 -1.51 17.09
N PHE A 225 13.09 -1.68 17.69
CA PHE A 225 12.25 -0.59 18.23
C PHE A 225 11.99 -0.86 19.72
N GLU A 226 12.13 0.15 20.55
CA GLU A 226 11.87 0.07 21.99
C GLU A 226 10.75 1.02 22.38
N PHE A 227 9.85 0.53 23.24
CA PHE A 227 8.75 1.27 23.84
C PHE A 227 8.86 1.23 25.34
N ASN A 228 8.84 2.39 26.00
CA ASN A 228 8.83 2.51 27.46
C ASN A 228 7.40 2.74 27.94
N CYS A 229 6.91 1.93 28.85
CA CYS A 229 5.50 2.01 29.33
C CYS A 229 5.21 3.32 30.07
N ASN A 230 6.21 3.95 30.70
CA ASN A 230 6.05 5.23 31.37
C ASN A 230 5.89 6.40 30.40
N ASP A 231 6.40 6.26 29.17
CA ASP A 231 6.36 7.26 28.12
C ASP A 231 5.16 7.11 27.17
N ASN A 232 4.42 6.00 27.31
CA ASN A 232 3.32 5.65 26.43
C ASN A 232 2.02 5.50 27.21
N PRO A 233 0.97 6.21 26.79
CA PRO A 233 -0.36 6.03 27.37
C PRO A 233 -0.89 4.62 27.00
N LYS A 234 -1.69 4.02 27.88
CA LYS A 234 -2.43 2.77 27.58
C LYS A 234 -3.50 2.94 26.50
N LEU A 235 -3.78 4.16 26.10
CA LEU A 235 -4.68 4.55 25.02
C LEU A 235 -3.98 5.60 24.17
N TYR A 236 -4.15 5.51 22.88
CA TYR A 236 -3.62 6.51 21.95
C TYR A 236 -4.40 7.82 22.05
N SER A 237 -3.79 8.91 21.71
CA SER A 237 -4.40 10.25 21.70
C SER A 237 -3.88 11.07 20.55
N LEU A 238 -4.69 12.00 20.10
CA LEU A 238 -4.37 12.95 19.04
C LEU A 238 -4.74 14.38 19.49
N ASP A 239 -3.82 15.32 19.41
CA ASP A 239 -4.03 16.66 19.95
C ASP A 239 -5.07 17.47 19.14
N SER A 240 -5.05 17.36 17.81
CA SER A 240 -5.91 18.17 16.94
C SER A 240 -7.33 17.63 16.71
N GLY A 241 -7.58 16.34 16.93
CA GLY A 241 -8.85 15.68 16.58
C GLY A 241 -9.20 15.67 15.08
N LEU A 242 -8.34 16.21 14.21
CA LEU A 242 -8.51 16.28 12.76
C LEU A 242 -7.20 15.96 12.05
N ILE A 243 -7.26 15.10 11.03
CA ILE A 243 -6.13 14.77 10.15
C ILE A 243 -6.59 14.89 8.69
N ASP A 244 -5.84 15.64 7.89
CA ASP A 244 -5.98 15.63 6.44
C ASP A 244 -4.99 14.60 5.86
N ILE A 245 -5.51 13.66 5.06
CA ILE A 245 -4.73 12.57 4.50
C ILE A 245 -4.14 13.02 3.16
N GLU A 246 -2.83 12.97 3.03
CA GLU A 246 -2.17 13.31 1.76
C GLU A 246 -2.58 12.34 0.64
N PRO A 247 -2.63 12.79 -0.63
CA PRO A 247 -2.91 11.94 -1.77
C PRO A 247 -1.94 10.75 -1.86
N ASP A 248 -2.39 9.66 -2.46
CA ASP A 248 -1.60 8.43 -2.59
C ASP A 248 -0.47 8.60 -3.61
N ALA A 249 0.78 8.58 -3.14
CA ALA A 249 1.97 8.76 -3.97
C ALA A 249 2.17 7.60 -4.98
N SER A 250 1.77 6.36 -4.61
CA SER A 250 1.78 5.25 -5.57
C SER A 250 0.79 5.51 -6.71
N SER A 251 -0.40 6.01 -6.40
CA SER A 251 -1.42 6.37 -7.41
C SER A 251 -0.97 7.56 -8.27
N ALA A 252 -0.27 8.52 -7.68
CA ALA A 252 0.30 9.66 -8.41
C ALA A 252 1.35 9.21 -9.44
N SER A 253 2.07 8.09 -9.19
CA SER A 253 3.12 7.60 -10.07
C SER A 253 2.64 7.35 -11.50
N TYR A 254 1.39 6.92 -11.68
CA TYR A 254 0.81 6.70 -13.02
C TYR A 254 0.68 8.00 -13.81
N PHE A 255 0.28 9.08 -13.15
CA PHE A 255 0.14 10.39 -13.77
C PHE A 255 1.50 11.05 -14.00
N PHE A 256 2.45 10.91 -13.08
CA PHE A 256 3.82 11.35 -13.27
C PHE A 256 4.48 10.62 -14.47
N ALA A 257 4.31 9.31 -14.55
CA ALA A 257 4.80 8.52 -15.68
C ALA A 257 4.13 8.95 -16.99
N ALA A 258 2.82 9.13 -17.00
CA ALA A 258 2.07 9.56 -18.18
C ALA A 258 2.58 10.93 -18.69
N ALA A 259 2.80 11.88 -17.79
CA ALA A 259 3.37 13.19 -18.12
C ALA A 259 4.79 13.06 -18.71
N ALA A 260 5.66 12.30 -18.06
CA ALA A 260 7.04 12.08 -18.52
C ALA A 260 7.09 11.42 -19.90
N ILE A 261 6.12 10.54 -20.22
CA ILE A 261 6.00 9.90 -21.54
C ILE A 261 5.53 10.88 -22.60
N SER A 262 4.45 11.65 -22.36
CA SER A 262 3.80 12.37 -23.47
C SER A 262 3.04 13.64 -23.11
N GLY A 263 3.30 14.29 -21.97
CA GLY A 263 2.47 15.45 -21.62
C GLY A 263 3.01 16.37 -20.53
N ASN A 264 2.07 17.03 -19.87
CA ASN A 264 2.34 17.91 -18.73
C ASN A 264 1.21 17.77 -17.72
N ILE A 265 1.52 17.22 -16.55
CA ILE A 265 0.54 17.03 -15.48
C ILE A 265 1.02 17.71 -14.21
N ARG A 266 0.09 18.44 -13.58
CA ARG A 266 0.21 18.89 -12.18
C ARG A 266 -0.53 17.91 -11.28
N VAL A 267 0.16 17.36 -10.31
CA VAL A 267 -0.43 16.58 -9.22
C VAL A 267 -0.52 17.45 -7.98
N GLU A 268 -1.73 17.67 -7.49
CA GLU A 268 -2.01 18.50 -6.31
C GLU A 268 -2.03 17.69 -5.02
N GLY A 269 -1.73 18.33 -3.89
CA GLY A 269 -1.76 17.78 -2.54
C GLY A 269 -0.55 16.90 -2.19
N LEU A 270 0.46 16.84 -3.05
CA LEU A 270 1.73 16.18 -2.80
C LEU A 270 2.89 17.17 -2.90
N SER A 271 3.89 16.97 -2.08
CA SER A 271 5.14 17.72 -2.11
C SER A 271 6.34 16.78 -1.93
N LYS A 272 7.54 17.32 -2.03
CA LYS A 272 8.78 16.58 -1.76
C LYS A 272 8.84 16.06 -0.31
N GLU A 273 8.11 16.68 0.60
CA GLU A 273 8.06 16.36 2.03
C GLU A 273 7.01 15.26 2.38
N SER A 274 6.38 14.63 1.38
CA SER A 274 5.44 13.53 1.59
C SER A 274 6.04 12.46 2.50
N ILE A 275 5.23 11.93 3.42
CA ILE A 275 5.68 10.83 4.29
C ILE A 275 5.71 9.48 3.57
N GLN A 276 5.23 9.41 2.34
CA GLN A 276 5.16 8.19 1.53
C GLN A 276 6.45 8.00 0.74
N GLY A 277 7.09 6.83 0.89
CA GLY A 277 8.34 6.55 0.18
C GLY A 277 8.22 6.57 -1.34
N ASP A 278 7.04 6.23 -1.88
CA ASP A 278 6.81 6.21 -3.33
C ASP A 278 6.95 7.61 -3.98
N ILE A 279 7.04 8.70 -3.20
CA ILE A 279 7.40 10.03 -3.74
C ILE A 279 8.80 10.03 -4.37
N GLN A 280 9.71 9.16 -3.93
CA GLN A 280 11.06 9.01 -4.49
C GLN A 280 11.04 8.47 -5.93
N PHE A 281 9.89 8.01 -6.43
CA PHE A 281 9.69 7.73 -7.85
C PHE A 281 10.07 8.92 -8.74
N LEU A 282 9.86 10.14 -8.27
CA LEU A 282 10.22 11.36 -8.98
C LEU A 282 11.73 11.50 -9.21
N GLU A 283 12.55 11.10 -8.22
CA GLU A 283 14.02 11.09 -8.37
C GLU A 283 14.49 10.13 -9.48
N VAL A 284 13.75 9.02 -9.64
CA VAL A 284 14.00 8.08 -10.74
C VAL A 284 13.58 8.69 -12.07
N LEU A 285 12.44 9.37 -12.14
CA LEU A 285 11.99 10.04 -13.35
C LEU A 285 12.96 11.16 -13.79
N GLU A 286 13.51 11.93 -12.85
CA GLU A 286 14.54 12.94 -13.14
C GLU A 286 15.78 12.29 -13.78
N LYS A 287 16.26 11.16 -13.22
CA LYS A 287 17.37 10.39 -13.78
C LYS A 287 17.06 9.81 -15.16
N MET A 288 15.79 9.53 -15.45
CA MET A 288 15.33 9.08 -16.76
C MET A 288 15.15 10.23 -17.75
N GLY A 289 15.27 11.50 -17.34
CA GLY A 289 15.22 12.69 -18.17
C GLY A 289 13.92 13.49 -18.14
N ALA A 290 13.01 13.20 -17.19
CA ALA A 290 11.79 14.00 -17.01
C ALA A 290 12.13 15.38 -16.39
N ASP A 291 11.38 16.41 -16.78
CA ASP A 291 11.44 17.75 -16.19
C ASP A 291 10.40 17.85 -15.05
N ILE A 292 10.89 18.07 -13.82
CA ILE A 292 10.07 18.08 -12.63
C ILE A 292 10.22 19.41 -11.87
N THR A 293 9.09 19.99 -11.50
CA THR A 293 9.04 21.18 -10.66
C THR A 293 8.27 20.88 -9.37
N TYR A 294 8.94 21.02 -8.25
CA TYR A 294 8.34 20.87 -6.93
C TYR A 294 7.81 22.21 -6.42
N ASN A 295 6.53 22.23 -6.07
CA ASN A 295 5.88 23.36 -5.41
C ASN A 295 5.51 22.97 -3.96
N ASN A 296 4.99 23.91 -3.17
CA ASN A 296 4.66 23.66 -1.76
C ASN A 296 3.58 22.58 -1.58
N ASP A 297 2.59 22.53 -2.47
CA ASP A 297 1.42 21.63 -2.39
C ASP A 297 1.08 21.02 -3.77
N SER A 298 2.03 20.95 -4.66
CA SER A 298 1.86 20.31 -5.96
C SER A 298 3.20 19.97 -6.62
N ILE A 299 3.16 19.05 -7.55
CA ILE A 299 4.33 18.63 -8.33
C ILE A 299 3.92 18.65 -9.80
N ASP A 300 4.68 19.39 -10.59
CA ASP A 300 4.52 19.44 -12.05
C ASP A 300 5.54 18.51 -12.70
N VAL A 301 5.08 17.61 -13.57
CA VAL A 301 5.94 16.75 -14.38
C VAL A 301 5.66 17.02 -15.85
N ARG A 302 6.71 17.19 -16.64
CA ARG A 302 6.64 17.43 -18.07
C ARG A 302 7.34 16.35 -18.85
N LYS A 303 6.92 16.19 -20.10
CA LYS A 303 7.46 15.23 -21.06
C LYS A 303 8.98 15.34 -21.14
N ALA A 304 9.65 14.22 -21.00
CA ALA A 304 11.06 14.07 -21.32
C ALA A 304 11.32 14.22 -22.82
N ASN A 305 12.41 14.85 -23.20
CA ASN A 305 12.85 14.83 -24.60
C ASN A 305 13.15 13.39 -25.05
N THR A 306 13.80 12.64 -24.19
CA THR A 306 14.07 11.20 -24.36
C THR A 306 14.05 10.56 -22.98
N LEU A 307 13.24 9.53 -22.80
CA LEU A 307 13.28 8.70 -21.60
C LEU A 307 14.44 7.71 -21.73
N VAL A 308 15.41 7.81 -20.83
CA VAL A 308 16.58 6.92 -20.79
C VAL A 308 16.33 5.83 -19.75
N GLY A 309 16.59 4.58 -20.13
CA GLY A 309 16.62 3.46 -19.19
C GLY A 309 17.85 3.53 -18.27
N GLY A 310 17.99 2.55 -17.41
CA GLY A 310 19.09 2.46 -16.45
C GLY A 310 18.86 1.34 -15.44
N GLN A 311 19.68 1.29 -14.41
CA GLN A 311 19.53 0.35 -13.30
C GLN A 311 19.05 1.12 -12.07
N PHE A 312 17.93 0.68 -11.49
CA PHE A 312 17.28 1.37 -10.38
C PHE A 312 16.98 0.44 -9.20
N ASP A 313 17.41 0.86 -8.03
CA ASP A 313 17.03 0.24 -6.77
C ASP A 313 15.60 0.65 -6.40
N CYS A 314 14.72 -0.34 -6.28
CA CYS A 314 13.31 -0.12 -6.03
C CYS A 314 12.90 -0.37 -4.56
N ILE A 315 13.87 -0.55 -3.65
CA ILE A 315 13.58 -0.87 -2.24
C ILE A 315 12.75 0.23 -1.55
N ALA A 316 12.94 1.49 -1.96
CA ALA A 316 12.24 2.65 -1.41
C ALA A 316 10.88 2.93 -2.08
N ILE A 317 10.64 2.40 -3.28
CA ILE A 317 9.45 2.65 -4.10
C ILE A 317 8.75 1.35 -4.53
N PRO A 318 8.51 0.39 -3.62
CA PRO A 318 8.16 -0.98 -3.98
C PRO A 318 6.86 -1.11 -4.78
N ASP A 319 5.93 -0.18 -4.63
CA ASP A 319 4.67 -0.17 -5.37
C ASP A 319 4.75 0.69 -6.64
N ALA A 320 5.39 1.87 -6.61
CA ALA A 320 5.59 2.73 -7.78
C ALA A 320 6.59 2.12 -8.80
N ALA A 321 7.45 1.21 -8.36
CA ALA A 321 8.35 0.47 -9.27
C ALA A 321 7.62 -0.31 -10.37
N MET A 322 6.36 -0.70 -10.17
CA MET A 322 5.54 -1.32 -11.23
C MET A 322 5.24 -0.32 -12.36
N THR A 323 4.97 0.94 -12.00
CA THR A 323 4.82 2.01 -12.99
C THR A 323 6.11 2.21 -13.78
N LEU A 324 7.24 2.18 -13.08
CA LEU A 324 8.56 2.27 -13.71
C LEU A 324 8.81 1.10 -14.69
N ALA A 325 8.42 -0.13 -14.33
CA ALA A 325 8.52 -1.28 -15.23
C ALA A 325 7.70 -1.07 -16.52
N ALA A 326 6.46 -0.56 -16.42
CA ALA A 326 5.65 -0.26 -17.61
C ALA A 326 6.28 0.85 -18.47
N MET A 327 6.95 1.85 -17.86
CA MET A 327 7.70 2.87 -18.58
C MET A 327 8.87 2.29 -19.39
N GLY A 328 9.35 1.09 -19.06
CA GLY A 328 10.35 0.38 -19.85
C GLY A 328 9.97 0.14 -21.32
N LEU A 329 8.68 0.25 -21.67
CA LEU A 329 8.21 0.23 -23.05
C LEU A 329 8.60 1.49 -23.84
N PHE A 330 8.88 2.61 -23.16
CA PHE A 330 9.07 3.93 -23.74
C PHE A 330 10.52 4.43 -23.65
N THR A 331 11.40 3.66 -23.03
CA THR A 331 12.80 4.06 -22.85
C THR A 331 13.62 3.85 -24.12
N SER A 332 14.66 4.66 -24.30
CA SER A 332 15.59 4.56 -25.43
C SER A 332 16.69 3.51 -25.22
N SER A 333 16.81 2.97 -24.01
CA SER A 333 17.82 1.98 -23.60
C SER A 333 17.23 1.02 -22.56
N PRO A 334 17.86 -0.13 -22.30
CA PRO A 334 17.35 -1.11 -21.34
C PRO A 334 17.13 -0.52 -19.94
N LEU A 335 16.04 -0.96 -19.31
CA LEU A 335 15.67 -0.62 -17.94
C LEU A 335 15.79 -1.88 -17.06
N GLU A 336 16.47 -1.76 -15.93
CA GLU A 336 16.60 -2.86 -14.96
C GLU A 336 16.21 -2.39 -13.56
N LEU A 337 15.27 -3.10 -12.96
CA LEU A 337 14.76 -2.86 -11.61
C LEU A 337 15.26 -3.97 -10.70
N PHE A 338 15.76 -3.63 -9.53
CA PHE A 338 16.20 -4.60 -8.54
C PHE A 338 15.67 -4.27 -7.14
N ASN A 339 15.81 -5.21 -6.20
CA ASN A 339 15.20 -5.18 -4.86
C ASN A 339 13.65 -5.18 -4.89
N ILE A 340 13.08 -6.00 -5.79
CA ILE A 340 11.64 -6.18 -5.98
C ILE A 340 11.11 -7.54 -5.49
N ASN A 341 11.86 -8.28 -4.70
CA ASN A 341 11.49 -9.61 -4.19
C ASN A 341 10.14 -9.63 -3.46
N SER A 342 9.74 -8.52 -2.82
CA SER A 342 8.44 -8.39 -2.16
C SER A 342 7.24 -8.52 -3.11
N TRP A 343 7.43 -8.38 -4.43
CA TRP A 343 6.37 -8.46 -5.44
C TRP A 343 5.72 -9.85 -5.52
N LYS A 344 6.44 -10.91 -5.17
CA LYS A 344 5.92 -12.29 -5.21
C LYS A 344 4.74 -12.56 -4.27
N VAL A 345 4.69 -11.85 -3.13
CA VAL A 345 3.71 -12.09 -2.05
C VAL A 345 2.63 -11.01 -1.95
N LYS A 346 2.49 -10.20 -2.99
CA LYS A 346 1.47 -9.15 -3.10
C LYS A 346 0.12 -9.71 -3.61
N GLU A 347 -0.68 -8.89 -4.25
CA GLU A 347 -1.99 -9.24 -4.81
C GLU A 347 -1.91 -10.39 -5.83
N THR A 348 -0.84 -10.41 -6.60
CA THR A 348 -0.42 -11.51 -7.47
C THR A 348 1.10 -11.68 -7.37
N ASP A 349 1.70 -12.67 -8.06
CA ASP A 349 3.13 -12.64 -8.35
C ASP A 349 3.38 -11.57 -9.43
N ARG A 350 3.72 -10.37 -8.96
CA ARG A 350 3.88 -9.18 -9.82
C ARG A 350 5.07 -9.30 -10.77
N ILE A 351 6.12 -10.07 -10.41
CA ILE A 351 7.26 -10.28 -11.31
C ILE A 351 6.80 -11.02 -12.55
N VAL A 352 6.13 -12.15 -12.36
CA VAL A 352 5.60 -12.97 -13.45
C VAL A 352 4.55 -12.22 -14.27
N ALA A 353 3.64 -11.51 -13.60
CA ALA A 353 2.59 -10.74 -14.26
C ALA A 353 3.16 -9.61 -15.14
N MET A 354 4.09 -8.81 -14.61
CA MET A 354 4.74 -7.73 -15.38
C MET A 354 5.54 -8.27 -16.57
N GLU A 355 6.29 -9.35 -16.36
CA GLU A 355 7.05 -10.00 -17.43
C GLU A 355 6.13 -10.46 -18.57
N ASN A 356 5.03 -11.17 -18.24
CA ASN A 356 4.08 -11.67 -19.22
C ASN A 356 3.42 -10.53 -20.01
N GLU A 357 2.95 -9.50 -19.31
CA GLU A 357 2.24 -8.40 -19.97
C GLU A 357 3.20 -7.54 -20.82
N LEU A 358 4.40 -7.22 -20.33
CA LEU A 358 5.40 -6.46 -21.10
C LEU A 358 5.78 -7.16 -22.41
N ARG A 359 5.91 -8.48 -22.40
CA ARG A 359 6.20 -9.28 -23.60
C ARG A 359 5.13 -9.16 -24.67
N LYS A 360 3.85 -9.03 -24.30
CA LYS A 360 2.75 -8.81 -25.27
C LYS A 360 2.93 -7.51 -26.07
N PHE A 361 3.53 -6.49 -25.45
CA PHE A 361 3.86 -5.22 -26.12
C PHE A 361 5.14 -5.26 -26.96
N GLY A 362 5.80 -6.44 -27.04
CA GLY A 362 6.98 -6.66 -27.85
C GLY A 362 8.32 -6.42 -27.11
N ALA A 363 8.30 -6.13 -25.81
CA ALA A 363 9.52 -6.00 -25.03
C ALA A 363 10.22 -7.34 -24.83
N THR A 364 11.55 -7.35 -24.80
CA THR A 364 12.32 -8.50 -24.32
C THR A 364 12.51 -8.36 -22.82
N VAL A 365 12.03 -9.33 -22.06
CA VAL A 365 12.02 -9.26 -20.59
C VAL A 365 12.70 -10.48 -20.00
N THR A 366 13.59 -10.25 -19.04
CA THR A 366 14.19 -11.28 -18.20
C THR A 366 14.02 -10.93 -16.74
N SER A 367 13.67 -11.91 -15.93
CA SER A 367 13.45 -11.72 -14.50
C SER A 367 14.24 -12.71 -13.65
N THR A 368 14.48 -12.33 -12.42
CA THR A 368 14.94 -13.18 -11.32
C THR A 368 13.94 -13.09 -10.17
N GLU A 369 14.26 -13.70 -9.05
CA GLU A 369 13.44 -13.55 -7.84
C GLU A 369 13.42 -12.12 -7.28
N ASN A 370 14.36 -11.29 -7.66
CA ASN A 370 14.60 -9.96 -7.08
C ASN A 370 14.81 -8.85 -8.13
N SER A 371 14.74 -9.16 -9.42
CA SER A 371 14.97 -8.18 -10.48
C SER A 371 14.12 -8.43 -11.71
N LEU A 372 13.92 -7.35 -12.50
CA LEU A 372 13.25 -7.36 -13.78
C LEU A 372 14.03 -6.47 -14.74
N LYS A 373 14.54 -7.03 -15.83
CA LYS A 373 15.21 -6.31 -16.90
C LYS A 373 14.35 -6.27 -18.15
N ILE A 374 14.17 -5.08 -18.69
CA ILE A 374 13.29 -4.79 -19.82
C ILE A 374 14.12 -4.15 -20.92
N ILE A 375 14.16 -4.78 -22.08
CA ILE A 375 14.69 -4.18 -23.30
C ILE A 375 13.48 -3.65 -24.07
N PRO A 376 13.38 -2.33 -24.32
CA PRO A 376 12.24 -1.74 -25.01
C PRO A 376 12.07 -2.34 -26.41
N PRO A 377 10.83 -2.48 -26.91
CA PRO A 377 10.61 -2.92 -28.28
C PRO A 377 10.96 -1.83 -29.27
N ALA A 378 11.40 -2.19 -30.47
CA ALA A 378 11.58 -1.23 -31.56
C ALA A 378 10.27 -0.53 -31.95
N ASN A 379 9.14 -1.25 -31.83
CA ASN A 379 7.79 -0.73 -31.99
C ASN A 379 6.89 -1.41 -30.95
N ILE A 380 6.15 -0.63 -30.18
CA ILE A 380 5.15 -1.15 -29.24
C ILE A 380 4.02 -1.78 -30.04
N SER A 381 3.64 -3.02 -29.67
CA SER A 381 2.54 -3.76 -30.30
C SER A 381 1.20 -3.02 -30.13
N ASP A 382 0.34 -3.14 -31.15
CA ASP A 382 -1.00 -2.55 -31.14
C ASP A 382 -2.07 -3.59 -30.77
N ASN A 383 -3.24 -3.14 -30.30
CA ASN A 383 -4.39 -3.99 -29.94
C ASN A 383 -4.04 -5.09 -28.91
N VAL A 384 -3.21 -4.73 -27.92
CA VAL A 384 -2.82 -5.66 -26.85
C VAL A 384 -3.92 -5.76 -25.81
N SER A 385 -4.31 -7.01 -25.48
CA SER A 385 -5.23 -7.30 -24.38
C SER A 385 -4.42 -7.67 -23.13
N VAL A 386 -4.56 -6.84 -22.09
CA VAL A 386 -3.86 -6.94 -20.81
C VAL A 386 -4.68 -7.73 -19.83
N HIS A 387 -4.12 -8.82 -19.29
CA HIS A 387 -4.70 -9.54 -18.16
C HIS A 387 -4.25 -8.89 -16.85
N THR A 388 -5.19 -8.53 -15.99
CA THR A 388 -4.90 -7.75 -14.76
C THR A 388 -4.50 -8.61 -13.56
N TYR A 389 -4.73 -9.91 -13.59
CA TYR A 389 -4.43 -10.85 -12.48
C TYR A 389 -5.11 -10.43 -11.16
N ASP A 390 -6.27 -9.75 -11.24
CA ASP A 390 -6.95 -9.14 -10.08
C ASP A 390 -6.04 -8.18 -9.29
N ASP A 391 -5.06 -7.57 -9.99
CA ASP A 391 -4.15 -6.56 -9.42
C ASP A 391 -4.37 -5.20 -10.08
N HIS A 392 -4.89 -4.27 -9.30
CA HIS A 392 -5.17 -2.89 -9.71
C HIS A 392 -3.97 -2.18 -10.34
N ARG A 393 -2.75 -2.49 -9.88
CA ARG A 393 -1.52 -1.86 -10.39
C ARG A 393 -1.21 -2.30 -11.80
N ILE A 394 -1.46 -3.56 -12.15
CA ILE A 394 -1.29 -4.05 -13.53
C ILE A 394 -2.22 -3.25 -14.46
N ALA A 395 -3.50 -3.10 -14.11
CA ALA A 395 -4.45 -2.31 -14.90
C ALA A 395 -3.98 -0.87 -15.13
N MET A 396 -3.56 -0.19 -14.06
CA MET A 396 -3.15 1.20 -14.12
C MET A 396 -1.80 1.39 -14.83
N CYS A 397 -0.82 0.51 -14.61
CA CYS A 397 0.47 0.55 -15.29
C CYS A 397 0.35 0.40 -16.79
N PHE A 398 -0.40 -0.60 -17.26
CA PHE A 398 -0.50 -0.88 -18.68
C PHE A 398 -1.48 0.04 -19.42
N SER A 399 -2.32 0.81 -18.71
CA SER A 399 -3.10 1.89 -19.33
C SER A 399 -2.20 2.93 -20.01
N LEU A 400 -0.96 3.12 -19.50
CA LEU A 400 0.02 4.04 -20.06
C LEU A 400 0.40 3.69 -21.50
N ALA A 401 0.27 2.43 -21.92
CA ALA A 401 0.65 2.00 -23.26
C ALA A 401 -0.20 2.66 -24.36
N CYS A 402 -1.41 3.16 -24.04
CA CYS A 402 -2.21 3.93 -25.01
C CYS A 402 -1.52 5.23 -25.47
N LEU A 403 -0.59 5.77 -24.66
CA LEU A 403 0.17 6.99 -24.95
C LEU A 403 1.24 6.77 -26.04
N ALA A 404 1.51 5.52 -26.42
CA ALA A 404 2.33 5.19 -27.59
C ALA A 404 1.55 5.29 -28.93
N ASN A 405 0.38 5.90 -28.93
CA ASN A 405 -0.55 5.91 -30.07
C ASN A 405 -0.98 4.47 -30.45
N LYS A 406 -1.27 3.64 -29.46
CA LYS A 406 -1.69 2.24 -29.59
C LYS A 406 -3.01 1.99 -28.88
N SER A 407 -3.78 1.05 -29.38
CA SER A 407 -5.01 0.56 -28.73
C SER A 407 -4.64 -0.47 -27.67
N VAL A 408 -5.21 -0.34 -26.48
CA VAL A 408 -4.99 -1.26 -25.36
C VAL A 408 -6.34 -1.69 -24.78
N GLU A 409 -6.53 -2.96 -24.54
CA GLU A 409 -7.67 -3.50 -23.84
C GLU A 409 -7.27 -3.97 -22.44
N ILE A 410 -7.88 -3.39 -21.41
CA ILE A 410 -7.67 -3.80 -20.02
C ILE A 410 -8.78 -4.77 -19.64
N GLN A 411 -8.44 -6.03 -19.34
CA GLN A 411 -9.40 -7.01 -18.82
C GLN A 411 -9.65 -6.72 -17.33
N ASP A 412 -10.89 -6.94 -16.88
CA ASP A 412 -11.29 -6.69 -15.50
C ASP A 412 -10.82 -5.31 -14.95
N PRO A 413 -11.26 -4.20 -15.58
CA PRO A 413 -10.82 -2.86 -15.17
C PRO A 413 -11.31 -2.47 -13.77
N GLU A 414 -12.33 -3.17 -13.22
CA GLU A 414 -12.88 -2.91 -11.89
C GLU A 414 -11.90 -3.30 -10.75
N CYS A 415 -10.85 -4.07 -11.04
CA CYS A 415 -9.80 -4.36 -10.04
C CYS A 415 -9.17 -3.09 -9.45
N VAL A 416 -9.24 -1.94 -10.14
CA VAL A 416 -8.78 -0.63 -9.62
C VAL A 416 -9.57 -0.15 -8.40
N ASN A 417 -10.79 -0.69 -8.17
CA ASN A 417 -11.63 -0.36 -7.01
C ASN A 417 -10.92 -0.63 -5.67
N LYS A 418 -9.92 -1.50 -5.71
CA LYS A 418 -9.08 -1.80 -4.55
C LYS A 418 -8.33 -0.59 -3.98
N THR A 419 -7.93 0.37 -4.83
CA THR A 419 -7.13 1.54 -4.40
C THR A 419 -7.51 2.85 -5.06
N TYR A 420 -8.07 2.84 -6.26
CA TYR A 420 -8.43 4.05 -7.00
C TYR A 420 -9.67 3.82 -7.87
N PRO A 421 -10.87 3.75 -7.28
CA PRO A 421 -12.09 3.41 -8.04
C PRO A 421 -12.37 4.30 -9.24
N ASN A 422 -11.97 5.57 -9.19
CA ASN A 422 -12.21 6.53 -10.28
C ASN A 422 -11.05 6.66 -11.28
N TYR A 423 -10.03 5.80 -11.20
CA TYR A 423 -8.80 5.93 -11.97
C TYR A 423 -9.02 6.12 -13.47
N PHE A 424 -9.77 5.25 -14.12
CA PHE A 424 -9.95 5.34 -15.56
C PHE A 424 -10.72 6.59 -15.98
N ASN A 425 -11.69 7.05 -15.19
CA ASN A 425 -12.41 8.29 -15.48
C ASN A 425 -11.47 9.49 -15.39
N ASP A 426 -10.62 9.54 -14.37
CA ASP A 426 -9.68 10.63 -14.15
C ASP A 426 -8.55 10.59 -15.19
N PHE A 427 -8.03 9.41 -15.52
CA PHE A 427 -7.04 9.23 -16.56
C PHE A 427 -7.58 9.65 -17.94
N LEU A 428 -8.79 9.20 -18.31
CA LEU A 428 -9.41 9.53 -19.61
C LEU A 428 -9.71 11.02 -19.78
N LYS A 429 -10.04 11.75 -18.70
CA LYS A 429 -10.27 13.21 -18.76
C LYS A 429 -9.02 14.01 -19.12
N LEU A 430 -7.84 13.49 -18.81
CA LEU A 430 -6.56 14.15 -19.09
C LEU A 430 -6.01 13.82 -20.48
N LEU A 431 -6.51 12.76 -21.13
CA LEU A 431 -6.10 12.34 -22.47
C LEU A 431 -6.65 13.28 -23.56
N SER A 432 -5.80 13.68 -24.49
CA SER A 432 -6.13 14.52 -25.65
C SER A 432 -5.61 13.94 -26.96
#